data_1d76f9f51007590232496a70f20ab2b9
#
_entry.id   1d76f9f51007590232496a70f20ab2b9
#
_cell.length_a   1.000
_cell.length_b   1.000
_cell.length_c   1.000
_cell.angle_alpha   90.00
_cell.angle_beta   90.00
_cell.angle_gamma   90.00
#
_symmetry.space_group_name_H-M   'P 1'
#
loop_
_entity.id
_entity.type
_entity.pdbx_description
1 polymer ?
#
loop_
_entity_poly.entity_id
_entity_poly.type
_entity_poly.pdbx_seq_one_letter_code
_entity_poly.pdbx_strand_id
1 'polypeptide(L)'
;MDSGAGHENLTAEYAAIAAEMRAVAGHFGREVLRDVPERDLFASLGAIRAEHGDRAALRAMHFAAENRRAQEAADAIRGRDIARLLELIRESGRSSGMYLQNLSVAGETRAQPLLVAQAVCEHALAGRGAVRVHGGGFAGSLLALVPGGELERFRQTVDAVLGGGAVRPLHLRERGIAIET
;
A
#
# COMPACT_ATOMS: atom_id res chain seq x y z
N MET A 1 4.49 10.65 -5.97
CA MET A 1 4.95 10.33 -7.34
C MET A 1 3.76 9.86 -8.13
N ASP A 2 3.67 10.30 -9.36
CA ASP A 2 2.64 9.88 -10.31
C ASP A 2 3.15 8.66 -11.09
N SER A 3 2.32 7.63 -11.22
CA SER A 3 2.65 6.43 -12.01
C SER A 3 2.29 6.56 -13.49
N GLY A 4 1.60 7.63 -13.88
CA GLY A 4 1.07 7.82 -15.22
C GLY A 4 -0.18 6.97 -15.54
N ALA A 5 -0.70 6.20 -14.58
CA ALA A 5 -1.89 5.38 -14.76
C ALA A 5 -3.17 6.16 -14.49
N GLY A 6 -4.12 6.12 -15.45
CA GLY A 6 -5.46 6.66 -15.28
C GLY A 6 -6.35 5.78 -14.40
N HIS A 7 -7.39 6.39 -13.80
CA HIS A 7 -8.37 5.68 -12.95
C HIS A 7 -9.59 5.15 -13.73
N GLU A 8 -9.58 5.22 -15.04
CA GLU A 8 -10.70 4.81 -15.88
C GLU A 8 -10.95 3.31 -15.76
N ASN A 9 -12.23 2.92 -15.61
CA ASN A 9 -12.68 1.52 -15.54
C ASN A 9 -12.18 0.68 -14.34
N LEU A 10 -11.69 1.31 -13.25
CA LEU A 10 -11.17 0.60 -12.07
C LEU A 10 -12.20 0.38 -10.95
N THR A 11 -13.43 0.84 -11.13
CA THR A 11 -14.50 0.75 -10.10
C THR A 11 -14.74 -0.70 -9.64
N ALA A 12 -14.69 -1.66 -10.57
CA ALA A 12 -14.89 -3.07 -10.24
C ALA A 12 -13.76 -3.62 -9.36
N GLU A 13 -12.50 -3.23 -9.60
CA GLU A 13 -11.34 -3.65 -8.81
C GLU A 13 -11.39 -3.10 -7.37
N TYR A 14 -11.77 -1.84 -7.21
CA TYR A 14 -11.98 -1.24 -5.88
C TYR A 14 -13.14 -1.92 -5.14
N ALA A 15 -14.26 -2.16 -5.82
CA ALA A 15 -15.40 -2.84 -5.24
C ALA A 15 -15.07 -4.28 -4.82
N ALA A 16 -14.26 -4.99 -5.61
CA ALA A 16 -13.83 -6.36 -5.31
C ALA A 16 -13.02 -6.46 -4.01
N ILE A 17 -12.14 -5.49 -3.70
CA ILE A 17 -11.40 -5.48 -2.43
C ILE A 17 -12.39 -5.49 -1.25
N ALA A 18 -13.33 -4.56 -1.25
CA ALA A 18 -14.29 -4.44 -0.15
C ALA A 18 -15.23 -5.65 -0.07
N ALA A 19 -15.68 -6.18 -1.21
CA ALA A 19 -16.57 -7.33 -1.28
C ALA A 19 -15.89 -8.60 -0.74
N GLU A 20 -14.67 -8.89 -1.17
CA GLU A 20 -13.91 -10.06 -0.71
C GLU A 20 -13.58 -9.98 0.79
N MET A 21 -13.18 -8.81 1.30
CA MET A 21 -12.94 -8.62 2.72
C MET A 21 -14.20 -8.81 3.57
N ARG A 22 -15.37 -8.36 3.08
CA ARG A 22 -16.66 -8.60 3.76
C ARG A 22 -17.06 -10.08 3.71
N ALA A 23 -16.83 -10.76 2.59
CA ALA A 23 -17.11 -12.18 2.47
C ALA A 23 -16.31 -12.98 3.51
N VAL A 24 -15.02 -12.70 3.66
CA VAL A 24 -14.19 -13.34 4.70
C VAL A 24 -14.66 -12.98 6.12
N ALA A 25 -15.06 -11.74 6.39
CA ALA A 25 -15.64 -11.37 7.69
C ALA A 25 -16.93 -12.14 7.96
N GLY A 26 -17.78 -12.32 6.94
CA GLY A 26 -19.02 -13.12 7.01
C GLY A 26 -18.77 -14.58 7.38
N HIS A 27 -17.67 -15.19 6.97
CA HIS A 27 -17.25 -16.55 7.39
C HIS A 27 -17.18 -16.67 8.92
N PHE A 28 -16.86 -15.60 9.63
CA PHE A 28 -16.82 -15.52 11.10
C PHE A 28 -18.08 -14.93 11.73
N GLY A 29 -19.16 -14.72 10.95
CA GLY A 29 -20.38 -14.05 11.43
C GLY A 29 -20.15 -12.58 11.80
N ARG A 30 -19.17 -11.92 11.15
CA ARG A 30 -18.83 -10.51 11.37
C ARG A 30 -19.15 -9.67 10.13
N GLU A 31 -19.42 -8.38 10.34
CA GLU A 31 -19.64 -7.44 9.24
C GLU A 31 -18.33 -6.93 8.63
N VAL A 32 -17.29 -6.82 9.44
CA VAL A 32 -15.98 -6.28 9.05
C VAL A 32 -14.82 -7.10 9.62
N LEU A 33 -13.71 -7.18 8.88
CA LEU A 33 -12.51 -7.92 9.28
C LEU A 33 -11.85 -7.38 10.56
N ARG A 34 -12.11 -6.13 10.93
CA ARG A 34 -11.59 -5.55 12.18
C ARG A 34 -12.05 -6.32 13.42
N ASP A 35 -13.21 -6.95 13.36
CA ASP A 35 -13.81 -7.71 14.46
C ASP A 35 -13.39 -9.19 14.47
N VAL A 36 -12.51 -9.58 13.54
CA VAL A 36 -11.95 -10.94 13.45
C VAL A 36 -10.54 -10.94 14.02
N PRO A 37 -10.28 -11.71 15.10
CA PRO A 37 -8.91 -11.83 15.61
C PRO A 37 -7.97 -12.46 14.58
N GLU A 38 -6.75 -11.91 14.45
CA GLU A 38 -5.76 -12.37 13.48
C GLU A 38 -5.48 -13.88 13.61
N ARG A 39 -5.39 -14.40 14.85
CA ARG A 39 -5.17 -15.84 15.09
C ARG A 39 -6.28 -16.71 14.51
N ASP A 40 -7.54 -16.26 14.60
CA ASP A 40 -8.71 -17.02 14.15
C ASP A 40 -8.76 -17.01 12.61
N LEU A 41 -8.41 -15.87 11.99
CA LEU A 41 -8.22 -15.75 10.55
C LEU A 41 -7.20 -16.77 10.04
N PHE A 42 -6.01 -16.84 10.66
CA PHE A 42 -4.96 -17.77 10.23
C PHE A 42 -5.33 -19.24 10.48
N ALA A 43 -6.02 -19.54 11.58
CA ALA A 43 -6.50 -20.90 11.87
C ALA A 43 -7.54 -21.40 10.84
N SER A 44 -8.28 -20.47 10.22
CA SER A 44 -9.35 -20.78 9.26
C SER A 44 -8.94 -20.62 7.81
N LEU A 45 -7.67 -20.30 7.48
CA LEU A 45 -7.23 -19.99 6.12
C LEU A 45 -7.57 -21.09 5.10
N GLY A 46 -7.49 -22.37 5.49
CA GLY A 46 -7.86 -23.47 4.62
C GLY A 46 -9.33 -23.45 4.20
N ALA A 47 -10.24 -23.19 5.15
CA ALA A 47 -11.66 -23.06 4.89
C ALA A 47 -11.99 -21.80 4.07
N ILE A 48 -11.37 -20.66 4.42
CA ILE A 48 -11.54 -19.39 3.70
C ILE A 48 -11.12 -19.54 2.24
N ARG A 49 -9.98 -20.19 1.97
CA ARG A 49 -9.51 -20.42 0.60
C ARG A 49 -10.47 -21.31 -0.19
N ALA A 50 -11.01 -22.34 0.44
CA ALA A 50 -11.96 -23.25 -0.20
C ALA A 50 -13.29 -22.56 -0.53
N GLU A 51 -13.77 -21.66 0.34
CA GLU A 51 -15.07 -21.00 0.21
C GLU A 51 -14.99 -19.70 -0.63
N HIS A 52 -13.95 -18.87 -0.42
CA HIS A 52 -13.86 -17.52 -0.97
C HIS A 52 -12.70 -17.33 -1.96
N GLY A 53 -11.82 -18.33 -2.10
CA GLY A 53 -10.66 -18.29 -2.98
C GLY A 53 -9.41 -17.66 -2.36
N ASP A 54 -8.28 -17.86 -3.05
CA ASP A 54 -6.96 -17.44 -2.56
C ASP A 54 -6.83 -15.91 -2.46
N ARG A 55 -7.40 -15.16 -3.41
CA ARG A 55 -7.30 -13.70 -3.40
C ARG A 55 -8.02 -13.09 -2.21
N ALA A 56 -9.20 -13.57 -1.85
CA ALA A 56 -9.92 -13.11 -0.67
C ALA A 56 -9.15 -13.40 0.62
N ALA A 57 -8.55 -14.60 0.73
CA ALA A 57 -7.70 -14.95 1.86
C ALA A 57 -6.47 -14.04 1.97
N LEU A 58 -5.76 -13.77 0.87
CA LEU A 58 -4.61 -12.87 0.84
C LEU A 58 -4.99 -11.43 1.23
N ARG A 59 -6.12 -10.92 0.74
CA ARG A 59 -6.65 -9.59 1.09
C ARG A 59 -6.99 -9.49 2.58
N ALA A 60 -7.57 -10.54 3.14
CA ALA A 60 -7.85 -10.58 4.57
C ALA A 60 -6.56 -10.62 5.42
N MET A 61 -5.55 -11.38 5.02
CA MET A 61 -4.23 -11.39 5.65
C MET A 61 -3.56 -10.00 5.57
N HIS A 62 -3.64 -9.33 4.42
CA HIS A 62 -3.17 -7.96 4.27
C HIS A 62 -3.83 -7.04 5.29
N PHE A 63 -5.17 -7.07 5.38
CA PHE A 63 -5.93 -6.22 6.29
C PHE A 63 -5.51 -6.42 7.75
N ALA A 64 -5.41 -7.67 8.21
CA ALA A 64 -5.00 -7.96 9.58
C ALA A 64 -3.59 -7.42 9.88
N ALA A 65 -2.64 -7.65 8.97
CA ALA A 65 -1.28 -7.15 9.10
C ALA A 65 -1.21 -5.61 9.03
N GLU A 66 -1.99 -4.93 8.17
CA GLU A 66 -2.04 -3.46 8.11
C GLU A 66 -2.61 -2.84 9.37
N ASN A 67 -3.64 -3.45 9.96
CA ASN A 67 -4.18 -3.00 11.24
C ASN A 67 -3.11 -2.95 12.33
N ARG A 68 -2.28 -4.01 12.42
CA ARG A 68 -1.17 -4.10 13.37
C ARG A 68 -0.06 -3.10 13.01
N ARG A 69 0.35 -3.04 11.72
CA ARG A 69 1.38 -2.08 11.25
C ARG A 69 1.00 -0.63 11.51
N ALA A 70 -0.28 -0.28 11.36
CA ALA A 70 -0.74 1.08 11.65
C ALA A 70 -0.52 1.46 13.11
N GLN A 71 -0.78 0.53 14.05
CA GLN A 71 -0.53 0.76 15.47
C GLN A 71 0.96 0.86 15.77
N GLU A 72 1.76 -0.07 15.25
CA GLU A 72 3.21 -0.06 15.41
C GLU A 72 3.86 1.20 14.80
N ALA A 73 3.34 1.69 13.66
CA ALA A 73 3.81 2.93 13.06
C ALA A 73 3.50 4.15 13.93
N ALA A 74 2.31 4.19 14.56
CA ALA A 74 1.96 5.24 15.50
C ALA A 74 2.90 5.24 16.73
N ASP A 75 3.26 4.06 17.23
CA ASP A 75 4.19 3.90 18.35
C ASP A 75 5.62 4.29 17.95
N ALA A 76 6.07 3.90 16.75
CA ALA A 76 7.38 4.31 16.20
C ALA A 76 7.48 5.84 16.06
N ILE A 77 6.40 6.50 15.60
CA ILE A 77 6.35 7.96 15.51
C ILE A 77 6.44 8.61 16.90
N ARG A 78 5.68 8.12 17.88
CA ARG A 78 5.72 8.63 19.27
C ARG A 78 7.11 8.43 19.89
N GLY A 79 7.73 7.27 19.62
CA GLY A 79 9.08 6.94 20.07
C GLY A 79 10.20 7.60 19.27
N ARG A 80 9.89 8.34 18.19
CA ARG A 80 10.85 8.90 17.24
C ARG A 80 11.77 7.85 16.61
N ASP A 81 11.28 6.62 16.51
CA ASP A 81 12.01 5.51 15.86
C ASP A 81 11.74 5.53 14.35
N ILE A 82 12.52 6.36 13.66
CA ILE A 82 12.41 6.52 12.20
C ILE A 82 12.82 5.24 11.48
N ALA A 83 13.77 4.47 12.01
CA ALA A 83 14.20 3.22 11.38
C ALA A 83 13.05 2.21 11.35
N ARG A 84 12.35 2.02 12.47
CA ARG A 84 11.17 1.15 12.54
C ARG A 84 10.02 1.66 11.66
N LEU A 85 9.76 2.97 11.65
CA LEU A 85 8.75 3.55 10.77
C LEU A 85 9.01 3.25 9.29
N LEU A 86 10.26 3.44 8.81
CA LEU A 86 10.64 3.15 7.43
C LEU A 86 10.49 1.66 7.11
N GLU A 87 10.84 0.77 8.04
CA GLU A 87 10.64 -0.67 7.89
C GLU A 87 9.16 -1.02 7.71
N LEU A 88 8.29 -0.52 8.59
CA LEU A 88 6.84 -0.73 8.52
C LEU A 88 6.22 -0.23 7.22
N ILE A 89 6.69 0.92 6.71
CA ILE A 89 6.21 1.45 5.42
C ILE A 89 6.67 0.56 4.26
N ARG A 90 7.90 0.03 4.27
CA ARG A 90 8.37 -0.94 3.27
C ARG A 90 7.56 -2.24 3.30
N GLU A 91 7.31 -2.77 4.50
CA GLU A 91 6.46 -3.95 4.68
C GLU A 91 5.05 -3.72 4.13
N SER A 92 4.46 -2.56 4.42
CA SER A 92 3.15 -2.15 3.91
C SER A 92 3.12 -2.08 2.39
N GLY A 93 4.14 -1.47 1.76
CA GLY A 93 4.25 -1.40 0.30
C GLY A 93 4.31 -2.78 -0.35
N ARG A 94 5.12 -3.68 0.19
CA ARG A 94 5.22 -5.07 -0.29
C ARG A 94 3.94 -5.86 -0.07
N SER A 95 3.32 -5.70 1.09
CA SER A 95 2.04 -6.32 1.41
C SER A 95 0.93 -5.87 0.46
N SER A 96 0.91 -4.60 0.06
CA SER A 96 -0.01 -4.07 -0.96
C SER A 96 0.16 -4.79 -2.30
N GLY A 97 1.39 -5.01 -2.76
CA GLY A 97 1.65 -5.71 -4.01
C GLY A 97 1.35 -7.20 -3.93
N MET A 98 1.81 -7.88 -2.86
CA MET A 98 1.75 -9.33 -2.76
C MET A 98 0.39 -9.86 -2.28
N TYR A 99 -0.24 -9.19 -1.32
CA TYR A 99 -1.43 -9.70 -0.64
C TYR A 99 -2.69 -8.95 -1.02
N LEU A 100 -2.71 -7.61 -0.94
CA LEU A 100 -3.86 -6.84 -1.39
C LEU A 100 -4.03 -6.89 -2.90
N GLN A 101 -2.93 -7.00 -3.63
CA GLN A 101 -2.87 -7.06 -5.09
C GLN A 101 -3.52 -5.82 -5.74
N ASN A 102 -3.20 -4.65 -5.21
CA ASN A 102 -3.71 -3.37 -5.70
C ASN A 102 -2.66 -2.53 -6.44
N LEU A 103 -1.52 -3.11 -6.82
CA LEU A 103 -0.50 -2.46 -7.66
C LEU A 103 -0.65 -2.79 -9.15
N SER A 104 -1.51 -3.76 -9.49
CA SER A 104 -1.82 -4.13 -10.86
C SER A 104 -3.27 -4.57 -10.98
N VAL A 105 -3.85 -4.44 -12.17
CA VAL A 105 -5.19 -4.94 -12.49
C VAL A 105 -5.09 -6.44 -12.77
N ALA A 106 -6.08 -7.21 -12.29
CA ALA A 106 -6.11 -8.66 -12.50
C ALA A 106 -6.16 -9.00 -14.00
N GLY A 107 -5.25 -9.90 -14.43
CA GLY A 107 -5.14 -10.29 -15.84
C GLY A 107 -4.35 -9.32 -16.74
N GLU A 108 -4.04 -8.10 -16.28
CA GLU A 108 -3.19 -7.19 -17.04
C GLU A 108 -1.71 -7.56 -16.85
N THR A 109 -1.05 -7.95 -17.95
CA THR A 109 0.33 -8.41 -17.92
C THR A 109 1.30 -7.43 -18.56
N ARG A 110 0.83 -6.47 -19.36
CA ARG A 110 1.67 -5.54 -20.13
C ARG A 110 1.78 -4.17 -19.49
N ALA A 111 0.68 -3.68 -18.91
CA ALA A 111 0.60 -2.35 -18.32
C ALA A 111 0.51 -2.44 -16.78
N GLN A 112 1.65 -2.44 -16.11
CA GLN A 112 1.74 -2.50 -14.65
C GLN A 112 2.51 -1.28 -14.09
N PRO A 113 2.06 -0.04 -14.35
CA PRO A 113 2.84 1.17 -14.08
C PRO A 113 3.14 1.37 -12.61
N LEU A 114 2.20 1.06 -11.69
CA LEU A 114 2.46 1.18 -10.25
C LEU A 114 3.51 0.19 -9.74
N LEU A 115 3.50 -1.06 -10.23
CA LEU A 115 4.52 -2.05 -9.88
C LEU A 115 5.90 -1.61 -10.36
N VAL A 116 6.00 -1.14 -11.61
CA VAL A 116 7.25 -0.60 -12.17
C VAL A 116 7.72 0.60 -11.35
N ALA A 117 6.82 1.54 -11.07
CA ALA A 117 7.14 2.72 -10.27
C ALA A 117 7.63 2.34 -8.87
N GLN A 118 6.98 1.39 -8.19
CA GLN A 118 7.44 0.93 -6.87
C GLN A 118 8.82 0.29 -6.95
N ALA A 119 9.05 -0.61 -7.91
CA ALA A 119 10.35 -1.28 -8.09
C ALA A 119 11.49 -0.28 -8.37
N VAL A 120 11.25 0.72 -9.24
CA VAL A 120 12.22 1.78 -9.53
C VAL A 120 12.54 2.60 -8.28
N CYS A 121 11.53 2.92 -7.48
CA CYS A 121 11.72 3.66 -6.24
C CYS A 121 12.46 2.85 -5.17
N GLU A 122 12.13 1.58 -5.00
CA GLU A 122 12.86 0.69 -4.08
C GLU A 122 14.34 0.60 -4.49
N HIS A 123 14.61 0.45 -5.80
CA HIS A 123 15.97 0.46 -6.33
C HIS A 123 16.69 1.78 -6.04
N ALA A 124 16.08 2.92 -6.34
CA ALA A 124 16.66 4.25 -6.12
C ALA A 124 16.94 4.53 -4.64
N LEU A 125 16.07 4.06 -3.73
CA LEU A 125 16.23 4.21 -2.28
C LEU A 125 17.30 3.29 -1.70
N ALA A 126 17.60 2.16 -2.33
CA ALA A 126 18.62 1.18 -1.90
C ALA A 126 18.51 0.83 -0.39
N GLY A 127 17.30 0.67 0.12
CA GLY A 127 17.02 0.35 1.52
C GLY A 127 17.12 1.50 2.53
N ARG A 128 17.54 2.72 2.11
CA ARG A 128 17.71 3.86 3.01
C ARG A 128 16.44 4.66 3.27
N GLY A 129 15.44 4.49 2.42
CA GLY A 129 14.12 5.11 2.55
C GLY A 129 13.01 4.08 2.52
N ALA A 130 11.78 4.51 2.24
CA ALA A 130 10.64 3.62 2.10
C ALA A 130 9.69 4.14 1.03
N VAL A 131 8.98 3.23 0.36
CA VAL A 131 7.95 3.56 -0.63
C VAL A 131 6.76 2.64 -0.46
N ARG A 132 5.57 3.16 -0.70
CA ARG A 132 4.33 2.40 -0.77
C ARG A 132 3.33 3.07 -1.71
N VAL A 133 2.33 2.32 -2.14
CA VAL A 133 1.19 2.89 -2.84
C VAL A 133 0.47 3.91 -1.94
N HIS A 134 0.01 5.01 -2.54
CA HIS A 134 -0.78 6.04 -1.88
C HIS A 134 -2.22 6.00 -2.40
N GLY A 135 -3.18 5.83 -1.49
CA GLY A 135 -4.59 5.65 -1.84
C GLY A 135 -4.97 4.20 -2.17
N GLY A 136 -5.99 4.01 -2.98
CA GLY A 136 -6.59 2.70 -3.29
C GLY A 136 -5.76 1.78 -4.17
N GLY A 137 -4.77 2.31 -4.87
CA GLY A 137 -3.95 1.53 -5.80
C GLY A 137 -4.57 1.41 -7.20
N PHE A 138 -4.19 0.37 -7.94
CA PHE A 138 -4.46 0.07 -9.34
C PHE A 138 -3.99 1.15 -10.32
N ALA A 139 -4.05 2.41 -9.94
CA ALA A 139 -3.58 3.60 -10.64
C ALA A 139 -3.13 4.69 -9.65
N GLY A 140 -2.72 5.86 -10.15
CA GLY A 140 -2.41 7.04 -9.34
C GLY A 140 -0.97 7.06 -8.84
N SER A 141 -0.75 7.22 -7.54
CA SER A 141 0.54 7.66 -7.03
C SER A 141 1.14 6.77 -5.93
N LEU A 142 2.44 6.92 -5.74
CA LEU A 142 3.20 6.33 -4.64
C LEU A 142 3.67 7.43 -3.68
N LEU A 143 3.74 7.11 -2.41
CA LEU A 143 4.38 7.91 -1.38
C LEU A 143 5.77 7.33 -1.10
N ALA A 144 6.80 8.16 -1.22
CA ALA A 144 8.17 7.80 -0.87
C ALA A 144 8.69 8.69 0.25
N LEU A 145 9.34 8.08 1.23
CA LEU A 145 10.14 8.75 2.26
C LEU A 145 11.61 8.64 1.85
N VAL A 146 12.19 9.75 1.46
CA VAL A 146 13.55 9.85 0.90
C VAL A 146 14.42 10.59 1.90
N PRO A 147 15.65 10.10 2.23
CA PRO A 147 16.59 10.87 3.03
C PRO A 147 16.89 12.22 2.38
N GLY A 148 16.89 13.31 3.17
CA GLY A 148 16.96 14.68 2.63
C GLY A 148 18.15 14.94 1.69
N GLY A 149 19.31 14.38 1.98
CA GLY A 149 20.50 14.49 1.13
C GLY A 149 20.46 13.68 -0.18
N GLU A 150 19.45 12.82 -0.36
CA GLU A 150 19.36 11.90 -1.51
C GLU A 150 18.24 12.25 -2.49
N LEU A 151 17.45 13.27 -2.18
CA LEU A 151 16.25 13.61 -2.95
C LEU A 151 16.56 13.86 -4.44
N GLU A 152 17.63 14.58 -4.75
CA GLU A 152 17.97 14.90 -6.15
C GLU A 152 18.41 13.64 -6.91
N ARG A 153 19.24 12.79 -6.32
CA ARG A 153 19.63 11.51 -6.92
C ARG A 153 18.42 10.60 -7.13
N PHE A 154 17.54 10.52 -6.13
CA PHE A 154 16.30 9.76 -6.22
C PHE A 154 15.44 10.25 -7.38
N ARG A 155 15.24 11.58 -7.46
CA ARG A 155 14.46 12.21 -8.54
C ARG A 155 15.03 11.87 -9.91
N GLN A 156 16.33 12.05 -10.13
CA GLN A 156 16.99 11.75 -11.39
C GLN A 156 16.81 10.28 -11.80
N THR A 157 16.98 9.34 -10.86
CA THR A 157 16.79 7.92 -11.14
C THR A 157 15.35 7.59 -11.52
N VAL A 158 14.38 8.14 -10.81
CA VAL A 158 12.96 7.88 -11.05
C VAL A 158 12.47 8.57 -12.31
N ASP A 159 12.81 9.83 -12.52
CA ASP A 159 12.41 10.60 -13.69
C ASP A 159 13.00 10.02 -15.00
N ALA A 160 14.17 9.39 -14.94
CA ALA A 160 14.77 8.70 -16.09
C ALA A 160 13.91 7.54 -16.61
N VAL A 161 13.10 6.91 -15.75
CA VAL A 161 12.26 5.76 -16.10
C VAL A 161 10.80 6.16 -16.27
N LEU A 162 10.28 6.98 -15.36
CA LEU A 162 8.85 7.33 -15.30
C LEU A 162 8.51 8.63 -16.06
N GLY A 163 9.51 9.34 -16.52
CA GLY A 163 9.37 10.64 -17.17
C GLY A 163 9.60 11.83 -16.25
N GLY A 164 10.04 12.95 -16.80
CA GLY A 164 10.37 14.15 -16.04
C GLY A 164 9.17 14.69 -15.27
N GLY A 165 9.37 15.05 -14.00
CA GLY A 165 8.33 15.58 -13.13
C GLY A 165 7.46 14.52 -12.43
N ALA A 166 7.77 13.23 -12.57
CA ALA A 166 7.08 12.17 -11.84
C ALA A 166 7.24 12.32 -10.31
N VAL A 167 8.38 12.82 -9.86
CA VAL A 167 8.66 13.05 -8.44
C VAL A 167 8.25 14.47 -8.04
N ARG A 168 7.32 14.58 -7.11
CA ARG A 168 6.88 15.85 -6.51
C ARG A 168 7.19 15.84 -5.01
N PRO A 169 8.12 16.69 -4.52
CA PRO A 169 8.36 16.85 -3.10
C PRO A 169 7.10 17.35 -2.38
N LEU A 170 6.84 16.79 -1.21
CA LEU A 170 5.75 17.20 -0.33
C LEU A 170 6.32 17.67 1.01
N HIS A 171 5.68 18.65 1.59
CA HIS A 171 5.95 19.12 2.94
C HIS A 171 4.77 18.77 3.85
N LEU A 172 5.05 18.14 4.99
CA LEU A 172 4.04 17.92 6.01
C LEU A 172 3.75 19.25 6.72
N ARG A 173 2.48 19.64 6.79
CA ARG A 173 2.05 20.79 7.57
C ARG A 173 1.87 20.40 9.03
N GLU A 174 2.28 21.27 9.93
CA GLU A 174 2.10 21.09 11.39
C GLU A 174 0.62 21.18 11.80
N ARG A 175 -0.18 21.92 11.04
CA ARG A 175 -1.63 22.09 11.28
C ARG A 175 -2.44 21.36 10.23
N GLY A 176 -3.55 20.76 10.63
CA GLY A 176 -4.53 20.15 9.75
C GLY A 176 -5.26 21.20 8.87
N ILE A 177 -6.51 20.94 8.52
CA ILE A 177 -7.33 21.88 7.75
C ILE A 177 -7.47 23.19 8.53
N ALA A 178 -7.09 24.30 7.89
CA ALA A 178 -7.27 25.65 8.42
C ALA A 178 -8.02 26.50 7.39
N ILE A 179 -8.96 27.30 7.85
CA ILE A 179 -9.60 28.34 7.03
C ILE A 179 -8.73 29.58 7.17
N GLU A 180 -8.15 30.03 6.07
CA GLU A 180 -7.49 31.33 6.02
C GLU A 180 -8.59 32.39 5.94
N THR A 181 -8.69 33.20 7.00
CA THR A 181 -9.59 34.40 7.06
C THR A 181 -8.87 35.63 6.60
#